data_35dfd16f379c959d9a774aef950f8a7e
#
_entry.id   35dfd16f379c959d9a774aef950f8a7e
#
_cell.length_a   1.000
_cell.length_b   1.000
_cell.length_c   1.000
_cell.angle_alpha   90.00
_cell.angle_beta   90.00
_cell.angle_gamma   90.00
#
_symmetry.space_group_name_H-M   'P 1'
#
loop_
_entity.id
_entity.type
_entity.pdbx_description
1 polymer ?
#
loop_
_entity_poly.entity_id
_entity_poly.type
_entity_poly.pdbx_seq_one_letter_code
_entity_poly.pdbx_strand_id
1 'polypeptide(L)'
;MHRGLVAAADRAPEPDLGEILKTAKTVAVLEGVGDHENIGAIFRHAAGMGVDAVLLGSGAADPLYRRSVRVSMGHVLRLPFAHLEGGFTTWQRSLQALADASFTLISLTPNPHAVHLAEALHGLDKVAMLVGAEGPGLTEHAMKATDVRARIPMAPGTDSLNVATAAAISFYE
;
A
#
# COMPACT_ATOMS: atom_id res chain seq x y z
N MET A 1 -0.10 6.16 -29.33
CA MET A 1 -0.92 5.56 -30.41
C MET A 1 -1.50 4.26 -29.86
N HIS A 2 -2.81 4.12 -29.73
CA HIS A 2 -3.44 2.86 -29.32
C HIS A 2 -3.60 1.95 -30.52
N ARG A 3 -3.49 0.65 -30.31
CA ARG A 3 -3.79 -0.38 -31.32
C ARG A 3 -4.97 -1.19 -30.80
N GLY A 4 -6.13 -1.06 -31.42
CA GLY A 4 -7.32 -1.82 -31.08
C GLY A 4 -8.45 -0.99 -30.46
N LEU A 5 -9.18 -1.57 -29.52
CA LEU A 5 -10.39 -1.03 -28.92
C LEU A 5 -10.06 -0.03 -27.78
N VAL A 6 -10.81 1.07 -27.71
CA VAL A 6 -10.85 1.94 -26.54
C VAL A 6 -12.25 1.81 -25.94
N ALA A 7 -12.32 1.52 -24.65
CA ALA A 7 -13.57 1.41 -23.91
C ALA A 7 -13.61 2.42 -22.76
N ALA A 8 -14.78 2.91 -22.45
CA ALA A 8 -15.10 3.66 -21.25
C ALA A 8 -16.17 2.90 -20.47
N ALA A 9 -16.08 2.93 -19.16
CA ALA A 9 -17.04 2.29 -18.27
C ALA A 9 -17.27 3.17 -17.03
N ASP A 10 -18.44 3.05 -16.43
CA ASP A 10 -18.71 3.67 -15.14
C ASP A 10 -17.90 2.98 -14.06
N ARG A 11 -17.50 3.74 -13.04
CA ARG A 11 -16.79 3.19 -11.87
C ARG A 11 -17.78 2.37 -11.03
N ALA A 12 -17.37 1.16 -10.66
CA ALA A 12 -18.09 0.42 -9.64
C ALA A 12 -17.95 1.12 -8.28
N PRO A 13 -18.94 1.01 -7.39
CA PRO A 13 -18.80 1.43 -6.00
C PRO A 13 -17.59 0.75 -5.35
N GLU A 14 -16.86 1.49 -4.51
CA GLU A 14 -15.80 0.89 -3.72
C GLU A 14 -16.37 -0.11 -2.71
N PRO A 15 -15.69 -1.23 -2.47
CA PRO A 15 -16.07 -2.14 -1.41
C PRO A 15 -15.99 -1.45 -0.04
N ASP A 16 -16.86 -1.84 0.87
CA ASP A 16 -16.79 -1.41 2.27
C ASP A 16 -15.50 -1.93 2.92
N LEU A 17 -14.82 -1.07 3.67
CA LEU A 17 -13.56 -1.43 4.35
C LEU A 17 -13.76 -2.62 5.29
N GLY A 18 -14.83 -2.65 6.06
CA GLY A 18 -15.14 -3.76 6.98
C GLY A 18 -15.32 -5.09 6.25
N GLU A 19 -15.94 -5.08 5.07
CA GLU A 19 -16.08 -6.30 4.25
C GLU A 19 -14.71 -6.79 3.73
N ILE A 20 -13.82 -5.88 3.32
CA ILE A 20 -12.44 -6.24 2.94
C ILE A 20 -11.73 -6.90 4.13
N LEU A 21 -11.78 -6.29 5.31
CA LEU A 21 -11.02 -6.73 6.48
C LEU A 21 -11.51 -8.06 7.07
N LYS A 22 -12.74 -8.50 6.78
CA LYS A 22 -13.26 -9.79 7.24
C LYS A 22 -12.46 -10.97 6.69
N THR A 23 -12.02 -10.90 5.45
CA THR A 23 -11.37 -12.02 4.75
C THR A 23 -9.90 -11.79 4.47
N ALA A 24 -9.45 -10.53 4.41
CA ALA A 24 -8.08 -10.19 4.12
C ALA A 24 -7.12 -10.62 5.25
N LYS A 25 -5.95 -11.06 4.85
CA LYS A 25 -4.79 -11.37 5.72
C LYS A 25 -3.65 -10.42 5.49
N THR A 26 -3.44 -10.00 4.24
CA THR A 26 -2.37 -9.07 3.89
C THR A 26 -2.96 -7.89 3.13
N VAL A 27 -2.74 -6.68 3.61
CA VAL A 27 -3.16 -5.45 2.94
C VAL A 27 -1.99 -4.47 2.80
N ALA A 28 -1.96 -3.77 1.68
CA ALA A 28 -1.05 -2.64 1.48
C ALA A 28 -1.78 -1.33 1.81
N VAL A 29 -1.13 -0.43 2.53
CA VAL A 29 -1.66 0.90 2.85
C VAL A 29 -0.72 1.96 2.26
N LEU A 30 -1.25 2.85 1.44
CA LEU A 30 -0.46 3.83 0.69
C LEU A 30 -0.71 5.24 1.21
N GLU A 31 0.32 5.97 1.65
CA GLU A 31 0.24 7.38 2.00
C GLU A 31 1.05 8.23 1.02
N GLY A 32 0.40 9.22 0.39
CA GLY A 32 1.09 10.21 -0.44
C GLY A 32 1.69 9.67 -1.75
N VAL A 33 1.37 8.45 -2.15
CA VAL A 33 1.86 7.88 -3.42
C VAL A 33 1.12 8.54 -4.57
N GLY A 34 1.65 9.68 -5.04
CA GLY A 34 1.01 10.55 -6.04
C GLY A 34 1.28 10.15 -7.49
N ASP A 35 2.27 9.32 -7.78
CA ASP A 35 2.57 8.88 -9.15
C ASP A 35 1.71 7.67 -9.54
N HIS A 36 0.97 7.85 -10.62
CA HIS A 36 0.12 6.80 -11.20
C HIS A 36 0.90 5.57 -11.70
N GLU A 37 2.18 5.70 -12.06
CA GLU A 37 3.01 4.55 -12.41
C GLU A 37 3.32 3.70 -11.17
N ASN A 38 3.67 4.34 -10.06
CA ASN A 38 3.91 3.65 -8.80
C ASN A 38 2.62 2.98 -8.30
N ILE A 39 1.47 3.69 -8.34
CA ILE A 39 0.17 3.07 -8.01
C ILE A 39 -0.06 1.82 -8.86
N GLY A 40 0.06 1.94 -10.19
CA GLY A 40 -0.16 0.80 -11.09
C GLY A 40 0.81 -0.36 -10.83
N ALA A 41 2.09 -0.07 -10.57
CA ALA A 41 3.10 -1.06 -10.25
C ALA A 41 2.80 -1.77 -8.92
N ILE A 42 2.42 -1.01 -7.87
CA ILE A 42 2.05 -1.57 -6.56
C ILE A 42 0.86 -2.53 -6.70
N PHE A 43 -0.21 -2.13 -7.40
CA PHE A 43 -1.35 -3.02 -7.63
C PHE A 43 -0.97 -4.29 -8.40
N ARG A 44 -0.06 -4.19 -9.36
CA ARG A 44 0.43 -5.34 -10.10
C ARG A 44 1.25 -6.28 -9.21
N HIS A 45 2.14 -5.74 -8.39
CA HIS A 45 2.95 -6.52 -7.44
C HIS A 45 2.06 -7.15 -6.36
N ALA A 46 1.15 -6.38 -5.78
CA ALA A 46 0.20 -6.85 -4.79
C ALA A 46 -0.62 -8.04 -5.31
N ALA A 47 -1.21 -7.91 -6.50
CA ALA A 47 -1.96 -9.01 -7.13
C ALA A 47 -1.08 -10.24 -7.43
N GLY A 48 0.17 -10.03 -7.86
CA GLY A 48 1.10 -11.12 -8.18
C GLY A 48 1.63 -11.87 -6.96
N MET A 49 1.65 -11.22 -5.80
CA MET A 49 2.22 -11.75 -4.55
C MET A 49 1.14 -12.10 -3.51
N GLY A 50 -0.15 -12.07 -3.89
CA GLY A 50 -1.23 -12.54 -3.04
C GLY A 50 -1.66 -11.57 -1.95
N VAL A 51 -1.38 -10.27 -2.10
CA VAL A 51 -1.96 -9.23 -1.25
C VAL A 51 -3.46 -9.13 -1.52
N ASP A 52 -4.28 -9.13 -0.48
CA ASP A 52 -5.73 -9.22 -0.60
C ASP A 52 -6.41 -7.90 -0.97
N ALA A 53 -5.83 -6.76 -0.58
CA ALA A 53 -6.37 -5.44 -0.90
C ALA A 53 -5.31 -4.33 -0.80
N VAL A 54 -5.61 -3.20 -1.45
CA VAL A 54 -4.83 -1.95 -1.33
C VAL A 54 -5.72 -0.87 -0.72
N LEU A 55 -5.27 -0.27 0.37
CA LEU A 55 -5.95 0.81 1.07
C LEU A 55 -5.23 2.13 0.79
N LEU A 56 -5.99 3.15 0.42
CA LEU A 56 -5.48 4.43 -0.02
C LEU A 56 -5.68 5.48 1.07
N GLY A 57 -4.59 5.86 1.73
CA GLY A 57 -4.55 6.98 2.66
C GLY A 57 -4.46 8.32 1.93
N SER A 58 -4.32 9.40 2.69
CA SER A 58 -4.28 10.76 2.14
C SER A 58 -3.15 10.94 1.13
N GLY A 59 -3.42 11.66 0.05
CA GLY A 59 -2.44 12.01 -0.98
C GLY A 59 -2.09 10.91 -1.97
N ALA A 60 -2.71 9.74 -1.89
CA ALA A 60 -2.57 8.70 -2.89
C ALA A 60 -3.30 9.10 -4.20
N ALA A 61 -2.68 8.82 -5.35
CA ALA A 61 -3.29 9.09 -6.64
C ALA A 61 -4.43 8.11 -6.94
N ASP A 62 -5.33 8.52 -7.84
CA ASP A 62 -6.47 7.72 -8.28
C ASP A 62 -6.01 6.41 -8.96
N PRO A 63 -6.32 5.25 -8.38
CA PRO A 63 -5.91 3.96 -8.93
C PRO A 63 -6.61 3.64 -10.26
N LEU A 64 -7.79 4.21 -10.51
CA LEU A 64 -8.54 4.01 -11.76
C LEU A 64 -8.15 4.99 -12.87
N TYR A 65 -7.15 5.85 -12.64
CA TYR A 65 -6.61 6.68 -13.71
C TYR A 65 -5.99 5.80 -14.81
N ARG A 66 -6.18 6.19 -16.06
CA ARG A 66 -5.79 5.40 -17.25
C ARG A 66 -4.35 4.85 -17.19
N ARG A 67 -3.40 5.63 -16.64
CA ARG A 67 -2.00 5.22 -16.54
C ARG A 67 -1.83 4.09 -15.52
N SER A 68 -2.49 4.19 -14.37
CA SER A 68 -2.47 3.14 -13.32
C SER A 68 -3.09 1.84 -13.84
N VAL A 69 -4.25 1.92 -14.52
CA VAL A 69 -4.89 0.75 -15.14
C VAL A 69 -3.96 0.05 -16.11
N ARG A 70 -3.27 0.82 -16.95
CA ARG A 70 -2.34 0.27 -17.95
C ARG A 70 -1.09 -0.33 -17.32
N VAL A 71 -0.45 0.35 -16.38
CA VAL A 71 0.77 -0.12 -15.71
C VAL A 71 0.48 -1.34 -14.85
N SER A 72 -0.67 -1.39 -14.19
CA SER A 72 -1.11 -2.54 -13.41
C SER A 72 -1.49 -3.75 -14.27
N MET A 73 -1.47 -3.66 -15.59
CA MET A 73 -1.99 -4.69 -16.51
C MET A 73 -3.45 -5.06 -16.20
N GLY A 74 -4.24 -4.07 -15.73
CA GLY A 74 -5.64 -4.23 -15.35
C GLY A 74 -5.86 -4.84 -13.95
N HIS A 75 -4.83 -5.16 -13.20
CA HIS A 75 -4.99 -5.73 -11.86
C HIS A 75 -5.71 -4.78 -10.89
N VAL A 76 -5.59 -3.46 -11.07
CA VAL A 76 -6.35 -2.47 -10.30
C VAL A 76 -7.87 -2.62 -10.45
N LEU A 77 -8.35 -3.23 -11.51
CA LEU A 77 -9.79 -3.48 -11.74
C LEU A 77 -10.28 -4.77 -11.06
N ARG A 78 -9.40 -5.55 -10.47
CA ARG A 78 -9.68 -6.88 -9.91
C ARG A 78 -9.31 -7.01 -8.44
N LEU A 79 -8.22 -6.38 -8.01
CA LEU A 79 -7.79 -6.35 -6.63
C LEU A 79 -8.63 -5.33 -5.86
N PRO A 80 -9.30 -5.72 -4.77
CA PRO A 80 -10.08 -4.78 -3.96
C PRO A 80 -9.24 -3.62 -3.47
N PHE A 81 -9.82 -2.43 -3.47
CA PHE A 81 -9.22 -1.26 -2.84
C PHE A 81 -10.31 -0.39 -2.20
N ALA A 82 -9.92 0.38 -1.19
CA ALA A 82 -10.78 1.36 -0.55
C ALA A 82 -9.97 2.59 -0.13
N HIS A 83 -10.62 3.76 -0.12
CA HIS A 83 -10.02 4.96 0.44
C HIS A 83 -10.26 5.00 1.95
N LEU A 84 -9.19 5.30 2.70
CA LEU A 84 -9.27 5.55 4.12
C LEU A 84 -9.74 6.98 4.37
N GLU A 85 -10.73 7.13 5.24
CA GLU A 85 -11.34 8.42 5.51
C GLU A 85 -10.38 9.39 6.24
N GLY A 86 -10.55 10.67 5.96
CA GLY A 86 -9.80 11.74 6.62
C GLY A 86 -8.81 12.47 5.72
N GLY A 87 -8.36 13.62 6.18
CA GLY A 87 -7.33 14.42 5.51
C GLY A 87 -5.92 14.05 5.95
N PHE A 88 -4.94 14.82 5.50
CA PHE A 88 -3.51 14.56 5.70
C PHE A 88 -3.08 14.24 7.15
N THR A 89 -3.71 14.85 8.15
CA THR A 89 -3.37 14.65 9.57
C THR A 89 -4.37 13.77 10.32
N THR A 90 -5.40 13.23 9.66
CA THR A 90 -6.50 12.53 10.33
C THR A 90 -6.83 11.16 9.74
N TRP A 91 -6.42 10.86 8.51
CA TRP A 91 -6.70 9.59 7.85
C TRP A 91 -6.13 8.38 8.64
N GLN A 92 -5.06 8.60 9.40
CA GLN A 92 -4.43 7.57 10.23
C GLN A 92 -5.37 7.01 11.30
N ARG A 93 -6.44 7.75 11.65
CA ARG A 93 -7.47 7.25 12.57
C ARG A 93 -8.22 6.05 12.01
N SER A 94 -8.33 5.96 10.68
CA SER A 94 -8.94 4.81 10.01
C SER A 94 -8.12 3.52 10.14
N LEU A 95 -6.83 3.62 10.51
CA LEU A 95 -6.00 2.46 10.83
C LEU A 95 -6.49 1.69 12.06
N GLN A 96 -7.27 2.34 12.94
CA GLN A 96 -7.89 1.66 14.07
C GLN A 96 -8.79 0.49 13.64
N ALA A 97 -9.51 0.63 12.51
CA ALA A 97 -10.33 -0.45 11.98
C ALA A 97 -9.50 -1.71 11.61
N LEU A 98 -8.26 -1.52 11.16
CA LEU A 98 -7.34 -2.62 10.87
C LEU A 98 -6.85 -3.27 12.17
N ALA A 99 -6.49 -2.47 13.17
CA ALA A 99 -6.10 -2.96 14.50
C ALA A 99 -7.24 -3.76 15.15
N ASP A 100 -8.48 -3.24 15.10
CA ASP A 100 -9.68 -3.91 15.59
C ASP A 100 -9.96 -5.25 14.86
N ALA A 101 -9.54 -5.36 13.59
CA ALA A 101 -9.60 -6.58 12.79
C ALA A 101 -8.36 -7.49 12.97
N SER A 102 -7.53 -7.22 13.98
CA SER A 102 -6.34 -7.98 14.37
C SER A 102 -5.19 -7.96 13.35
N PHE A 103 -5.08 -6.91 12.56
CA PHE A 103 -3.89 -6.70 11.73
C PHE A 103 -2.76 -6.12 12.57
N THR A 104 -1.55 -6.64 12.37
CA THR A 104 -0.33 -5.95 12.80
C THR A 104 0.03 -4.91 11.75
N LEU A 105 0.14 -3.66 12.17
CA LEU A 105 0.44 -2.54 11.30
C LEU A 105 1.94 -2.29 11.25
N ILE A 106 2.53 -2.41 10.07
CA ILE A 106 3.98 -2.24 9.87
C ILE A 106 4.23 -1.06 8.93
N SER A 107 4.97 -0.07 9.40
CA SER A 107 5.43 1.04 8.57
C SER A 107 6.81 0.76 7.98
N LEU A 108 6.96 0.87 6.65
CA LEU A 108 8.25 0.80 5.99
C LEU A 108 8.97 2.15 6.08
N THR A 109 10.21 2.10 6.53
CA THR A 109 11.09 3.27 6.65
C THR A 109 12.54 2.89 6.33
N PRO A 110 13.34 3.77 5.72
CA PRO A 110 14.77 3.53 5.52
C PRO A 110 15.60 3.74 6.79
N ASN A 111 14.99 4.09 7.93
CA ASN A 111 15.68 4.36 9.18
C ASN A 111 16.55 3.14 9.60
N PRO A 112 17.87 3.31 9.79
CA PRO A 112 18.76 2.20 10.14
C PRO A 112 18.48 1.56 11.51
N HIS A 113 17.74 2.25 12.38
CA HIS A 113 17.34 1.74 13.70
C HIS A 113 16.00 0.98 13.68
N ALA A 114 15.30 0.93 12.54
CA ALA A 114 14.10 0.14 12.40
C ALA A 114 14.43 -1.36 12.36
N VAL A 115 13.47 -2.19 12.77
CA VAL A 115 13.57 -3.65 12.75
C VAL A 115 13.75 -4.16 11.31
N HIS A 116 14.46 -5.25 11.09
CA HIS A 116 14.52 -5.86 9.77
C HIS A 116 13.15 -6.40 9.36
N LEU A 117 12.78 -6.22 8.09
CA LEU A 117 11.45 -6.58 7.59
C LEU A 117 11.10 -8.05 7.85
N ALA A 118 12.01 -8.98 7.55
CA ALA A 118 11.81 -10.40 7.79
C ALA A 118 11.53 -10.73 9.27
N GLU A 119 12.21 -10.03 10.18
CA GLU A 119 11.98 -10.17 11.62
C GLU A 119 10.62 -9.59 12.04
N ALA A 120 10.25 -8.43 11.48
CA ALA A 120 8.98 -7.76 11.75
C ALA A 120 7.77 -8.58 11.29
N LEU A 121 7.91 -9.38 10.25
CA LEU A 121 6.85 -10.22 9.68
C LEU A 121 6.73 -11.60 10.33
N HIS A 122 7.75 -12.03 11.08
CA HIS A 122 7.83 -13.38 11.58
C HIS A 122 6.65 -13.74 12.49
N GLY A 123 5.92 -14.80 12.12
CA GLY A 123 4.83 -15.36 12.91
C GLY A 123 3.54 -14.54 12.92
N LEU A 124 3.37 -13.59 12.00
CA LEU A 124 2.16 -12.79 11.89
C LEU A 124 1.12 -13.45 10.97
N ASP A 125 -0.12 -13.51 11.42
CA ASP A 125 -1.24 -14.06 10.65
C ASP A 125 -1.92 -13.00 9.75
N LYS A 126 -1.95 -11.75 10.21
CA LYS A 126 -2.57 -10.62 9.50
C LYS A 126 -1.65 -9.41 9.53
N VAL A 127 -1.34 -8.87 8.36
CA VAL A 127 -0.40 -7.75 8.21
C VAL A 127 -0.97 -6.63 7.35
N ALA A 128 -0.83 -5.40 7.85
CA ALA A 128 -1.05 -4.18 7.09
C ALA A 128 0.31 -3.49 6.85
N MET A 129 0.78 -3.52 5.61
CA MET A 129 2.06 -2.93 5.23
C MET A 129 1.87 -1.49 4.74
N LEU A 130 2.37 -0.51 5.51
CA LEU A 130 2.29 0.90 5.16
C LEU A 130 3.52 1.34 4.37
N VAL A 131 3.31 1.95 3.22
CA VAL A 131 4.34 2.57 2.38
C VAL A 131 4.00 4.03 2.08
N GLY A 132 5.01 4.89 2.10
CA GLY A 132 4.85 6.33 1.93
C GLY A 132 5.32 6.84 0.58
N ALA A 133 5.10 8.12 0.35
CA ALA A 133 5.52 8.84 -0.84
C ALA A 133 7.04 8.75 -1.09
N GLU A 134 7.43 8.85 -2.35
CA GLU A 134 8.84 9.03 -2.71
C GLU A 134 9.38 10.36 -2.16
N GLY A 135 10.58 10.32 -1.61
CA GLY A 135 11.22 11.44 -0.94
C GLY A 135 10.84 11.53 0.54
N PRO A 136 9.68 12.09 0.91
CA PRO A 136 9.34 12.28 2.32
C PRO A 136 9.00 10.98 3.07
N GLY A 137 8.61 9.91 2.37
CA GLY A 137 8.17 8.67 2.99
C GLY A 137 6.81 8.79 3.69
N LEU A 138 6.61 7.98 4.72
CA LEU A 138 5.45 8.07 5.61
C LEU A 138 5.57 9.25 6.57
N THR A 139 4.45 9.88 6.89
CA THR A 139 4.41 10.91 7.92
C THR A 139 4.67 10.30 9.31
N GLU A 140 5.22 11.11 10.22
CA GLU A 140 5.36 10.70 11.63
C GLU A 140 4.01 10.35 12.28
N HIS A 141 2.91 10.96 11.83
CA HIS A 141 1.56 10.60 12.29
C HIS A 141 1.20 9.17 11.87
N ALA A 142 1.46 8.80 10.61
CA ALA A 142 1.24 7.44 10.13
C ALA A 142 2.13 6.44 10.86
N MET A 143 3.43 6.72 10.98
CA MET A 143 4.38 5.84 11.67
C MET A 143 4.08 5.65 13.16
N LYS A 144 3.51 6.66 13.84
CA LYS A 144 3.07 6.54 15.24
C LYS A 144 1.80 5.71 15.41
N ALA A 145 1.03 5.56 14.35
CA ALA A 145 -0.19 4.74 14.36
C ALA A 145 0.09 3.28 13.98
N THR A 146 1.35 2.89 13.80
CA THR A 146 1.74 1.50 13.51
C THR A 146 2.41 0.83 14.70
N ASP A 147 2.31 -0.50 14.74
CA ASP A 147 2.88 -1.32 15.80
C ASP A 147 4.40 -1.46 15.66
N VAL A 148 4.88 -1.57 14.42
CA VAL A 148 6.30 -1.81 14.12
C VAL A 148 6.77 -0.90 13.00
N ARG A 149 7.98 -0.34 13.16
CA ARG A 149 8.72 0.32 12.08
C ARG A 149 9.75 -0.66 11.53
N ALA A 150 9.61 -1.02 10.27
CA ALA A 150 10.46 -2.00 9.62
C ALA A 150 11.26 -1.39 8.47
N ARG A 151 12.41 -1.96 8.18
CA ARG A 151 13.27 -1.58 7.06
C ARG A 151 13.65 -2.76 6.20
N ILE A 152 13.82 -2.51 4.92
CA ILE A 152 14.50 -3.41 4.01
C ILE A 152 16.00 -3.18 4.17
N PRO A 153 16.82 -4.20 4.50
CA PRO A 153 18.27 -4.04 4.59
C PRO A 153 18.84 -3.63 3.23
N MET A 154 19.65 -2.58 3.23
CA MET A 154 20.31 -2.06 2.02
C MET A 154 21.80 -1.92 2.23
N ALA A 155 22.55 -1.90 1.13
CA ALA A 155 23.99 -1.63 1.15
C ALA A 155 24.28 -0.23 1.71
N PRO A 156 25.41 -0.04 2.41
CA PRO A 156 25.84 1.30 2.87
C PRO A 156 25.87 2.32 1.72
N GLY A 157 25.38 3.53 1.98
CA GLY A 157 25.32 4.61 1.00
C GLY A 157 24.11 4.58 0.07
N THR A 158 23.16 3.66 0.28
CA THR A 158 21.86 3.66 -0.41
C THR A 158 20.80 4.25 0.53
N ASP A 159 20.16 5.33 0.10
CA ASP A 159 19.21 6.06 0.96
C ASP A 159 17.81 5.45 0.94
N SER A 160 17.32 5.03 -0.24
CA SER A 160 15.97 4.48 -0.39
C SER A 160 15.83 3.71 -1.71
N LEU A 161 14.71 2.98 -1.84
CA LEU A 161 14.25 2.34 -3.07
C LEU A 161 13.03 3.10 -3.60
N ASN A 162 12.77 2.95 -4.91
CA ASN A 162 11.46 3.32 -5.46
C ASN A 162 10.34 2.66 -4.64
N VAL A 163 9.26 3.38 -4.37
CA VAL A 163 8.17 2.93 -3.48
C VAL A 163 7.52 1.63 -3.94
N ALA A 164 7.32 1.45 -5.26
CA ALA A 164 6.73 0.22 -5.79
C ALA A 164 7.69 -0.97 -5.66
N THR A 165 9.00 -0.74 -5.75
CA THR A 165 10.02 -1.76 -5.50
C THR A 165 10.06 -2.15 -4.03
N ALA A 166 10.05 -1.18 -3.13
CA ALA A 166 9.99 -1.43 -1.68
C ALA A 166 8.73 -2.22 -1.30
N ALA A 167 7.58 -1.83 -1.86
CA ALA A 167 6.33 -2.56 -1.70
C ALA A 167 6.43 -4.00 -2.21
N ALA A 168 6.99 -4.21 -3.41
CA ALA A 168 7.16 -5.56 -3.97
C ALA A 168 8.02 -6.47 -3.08
N ILE A 169 9.13 -5.96 -2.55
CA ILE A 169 9.98 -6.71 -1.62
C ILE A 169 9.20 -7.07 -0.36
N SER A 170 8.42 -6.13 0.17
CA SER A 170 7.65 -6.36 1.40
C SER A 170 6.47 -7.32 1.22
N PHE A 171 5.95 -7.46 0.02
CA PHE A 171 4.89 -8.43 -0.29
C PHE A 171 5.44 -9.84 -0.54
N TYR A 172 6.70 -9.94 -0.96
CA TYR A 172 7.36 -11.21 -1.20
C TYR A 172 7.84 -11.88 0.10
N GLU A 173 8.27 -11.10 1.08
CA GLU A 173 8.77 -11.57 2.38
C GLU A 173 7.66 -12.16 3.24
#